data_f6a93f72d3c5a364c26f61771b8b599b
#
_entry.id   f6a93f72d3c5a364c26f61771b8b599b
#
_cell.length_a   1.000
_cell.length_b   1.000
_cell.length_c   1.000
_cell.angle_alpha   90.00
_cell.angle_beta   90.00
_cell.angle_gamma   90.00
#
_symmetry.space_group_name_H-M   'P 1'
#
loop_
_entity.id
_entity.type
_entity.pdbx_description
1 polymer ?
#
loop_
_entity_poly.entity_id
_entity_poly.type
_entity_poly.pdbx_seq_one_letter_code
_entity_poly.pdbx_strand_id
1 'polypeptide(L)'
;MKIALIHYTAAPVVGGVERVMQDQARVFTANGHEVTVVCGSGGDERAVALPSDKSADAQVLALRPVLAEQEIVIVHNVMTMPFHIGLTEALGRLADELPSVRFIGWVHDVAALNSDYPDTPPILRKAHPRFEFVAVSALRARDFKKATHEFSKLCRVIPNGIDPAVVLGLPKNVAEFARAHDLLDGRPVLLHPARLVRRKKIETSLAIAKEPVMRRKSATVLITAARDPHREDSSAYLEELRAKFKADESHLMVGEHLAVGEAELAGLYLLADVLLFPSRREGFGLPLIEAAMHRLPVFCTGIDPLRDLLKENVTYFPPETRVSQIATLILATLEASPAYRERKRMLREYSWPSIYRRHLAPLLAGTDPSGRTIP
;
A
#
# COMPACT_ATOMS: atom_id res chain seq x y z
N MET A 1 -20.70 4.15 -4.53
CA MET A 1 -21.54 3.31 -3.65
C MET A 1 -21.48 3.88 -2.24
N LYS A 2 -22.57 3.72 -1.47
CA LYS A 2 -22.61 4.02 -0.04
C LYS A 2 -22.27 2.76 0.77
N ILE A 3 -21.23 2.84 1.61
CA ILE A 3 -20.69 1.68 2.35
C ILE A 3 -20.61 2.02 3.83
N ALA A 4 -21.23 1.22 4.70
CA ALA A 4 -21.00 1.30 6.14
C ALA A 4 -19.93 0.31 6.58
N LEU A 5 -19.01 0.74 7.45
CA LEU A 5 -18.04 -0.10 8.16
C LEU A 5 -18.40 -0.11 9.64
N ILE A 6 -18.65 -1.28 10.20
CA ILE A 6 -19.10 -1.45 11.58
C ILE A 6 -18.11 -2.25 12.40
N HIS A 7 -17.71 -1.74 13.56
CA HIS A 7 -16.95 -2.45 14.58
C HIS A 7 -17.23 -1.88 15.98
N TYR A 8 -16.81 -2.57 17.02
CA TYR A 8 -16.93 -2.11 18.41
C TYR A 8 -16.20 -0.81 18.67
N THR A 9 -15.04 -0.66 18.05
CA THR A 9 -14.12 0.47 18.20
C THR A 9 -13.57 0.89 16.83
N ALA A 10 -13.14 2.15 16.72
CA ALA A 10 -12.45 2.67 15.53
C ALA A 10 -11.21 3.47 15.92
N ALA A 11 -10.34 3.78 14.97
CA ALA A 11 -9.22 4.68 15.20
C ALA A 11 -9.75 6.01 15.82
N PRO A 12 -9.03 6.65 16.78
CA PRO A 12 -7.63 6.42 17.17
C PRO A 12 -7.40 5.29 18.17
N VAL A 13 -8.40 4.49 18.53
CA VAL A 13 -8.19 3.30 19.37
C VAL A 13 -7.19 2.39 18.67
N VAL A 14 -6.15 1.97 19.40
CA VAL A 14 -5.07 1.15 18.85
C VAL A 14 -5.48 -0.32 18.83
N GLY A 15 -5.59 -0.89 17.63
CA GLY A 15 -5.90 -2.29 17.43
C GLY A 15 -5.74 -2.68 15.95
N GLY A 16 -5.63 -3.99 15.72
CA GLY A 16 -5.43 -4.52 14.37
C GLY A 16 -6.65 -4.33 13.48
N VAL A 17 -7.85 -4.55 14.02
CA VAL A 17 -9.11 -4.41 13.26
C VAL A 17 -9.43 -2.95 12.99
N GLU A 18 -9.21 -2.07 13.97
CA GLU A 18 -9.42 -0.62 13.87
C GLU A 18 -8.55 -0.03 12.77
N ARG A 19 -7.28 -0.46 12.69
CA ARG A 19 -6.38 -0.05 11.62
C ARG A 19 -6.86 -0.54 10.26
N VAL A 20 -7.25 -1.80 10.15
CA VAL A 20 -7.79 -2.36 8.89
C VAL A 20 -9.03 -1.60 8.45
N MET A 21 -9.96 -1.32 9.35
CA MET A 21 -11.19 -0.56 9.07
C MET A 21 -10.86 0.88 8.61
N GLN A 22 -9.92 1.55 9.27
CA GLN A 22 -9.46 2.88 8.88
C GLN A 22 -8.84 2.88 7.48
N ASP A 23 -7.98 1.89 7.19
CA ASP A 23 -7.34 1.77 5.88
C ASP A 23 -8.34 1.38 4.79
N GLN A 24 -9.32 0.53 5.08
CA GLN A 24 -10.43 0.23 4.16
C GLN A 24 -11.27 1.47 3.88
N ALA A 25 -11.61 2.28 4.89
CA ALA A 25 -12.32 3.53 4.70
C ALA A 25 -11.56 4.46 3.74
N ARG A 26 -10.24 4.60 3.94
CA ARG A 26 -9.39 5.41 3.05
C ARG A 26 -9.38 4.90 1.62
N VAL A 27 -9.21 3.58 1.42
CA VAL A 27 -9.14 3.02 0.07
C VAL A 27 -10.49 3.06 -0.65
N PHE A 28 -11.59 2.86 0.05
CA PHE A 28 -12.93 3.02 -0.52
C PHE A 28 -13.18 4.47 -0.93
N THR A 29 -12.90 5.43 -0.05
CA THR A 29 -13.05 6.87 -0.37
C THR A 29 -12.16 7.28 -1.55
N ALA A 30 -10.92 6.83 -1.60
CA ALA A 30 -10.00 7.09 -2.71
C ALA A 30 -10.48 6.51 -4.05
N ASN A 31 -11.38 5.53 -4.02
CA ASN A 31 -11.99 4.92 -5.21
C ASN A 31 -13.45 5.39 -5.45
N GLY A 32 -13.83 6.54 -4.88
CA GLY A 32 -15.11 7.21 -5.16
C GLY A 32 -16.34 6.63 -4.44
N HIS A 33 -16.13 5.88 -3.35
CA HIS A 33 -17.23 5.44 -2.50
C HIS A 33 -17.46 6.41 -1.33
N GLU A 34 -18.71 6.54 -0.92
CA GLU A 34 -19.10 7.24 0.31
C GLU A 34 -19.05 6.27 1.48
N VAL A 35 -18.28 6.59 2.53
CA VAL A 35 -18.04 5.67 3.64
C VAL A 35 -18.58 6.23 4.94
N THR A 36 -19.42 5.45 5.62
CA THR A 36 -19.92 5.72 6.97
C THR A 36 -19.27 4.75 7.94
N VAL A 37 -18.56 5.28 8.96
CA VAL A 37 -18.00 4.48 10.04
C VAL A 37 -19.00 4.45 11.20
N VAL A 38 -19.29 3.24 11.71
CA VAL A 38 -20.17 3.01 12.86
C VAL A 38 -19.38 2.29 13.95
N CYS A 39 -19.26 2.89 15.13
CA CYS A 39 -18.46 2.33 16.23
C CYS A 39 -18.98 2.74 17.62
N GLY A 40 -18.61 1.96 18.64
CA GLY A 40 -18.95 2.26 20.04
C GLY A 40 -18.00 3.26 20.70
N SER A 41 -16.74 3.29 20.25
CA SER A 41 -15.75 4.27 20.72
C SER A 41 -14.69 4.51 19.64
N GLY A 42 -14.06 5.69 19.70
CA GLY A 42 -13.20 6.16 18.61
C GLY A 42 -14.05 6.76 17.47
N GLY A 43 -13.50 6.74 16.26
CA GLY A 43 -14.09 7.40 15.10
C GLY A 43 -13.71 8.89 15.01
N ASP A 44 -13.94 9.48 13.84
CA ASP A 44 -13.85 10.92 13.63
C ASP A 44 -15.23 11.58 13.88
N GLU A 45 -15.33 12.90 13.67
CA GLU A 45 -16.54 13.70 13.89
C GLU A 45 -17.76 13.24 13.06
N ARG A 46 -17.52 12.44 12.01
CA ARG A 46 -18.54 11.92 11.09
C ARG A 46 -18.94 10.49 11.42
N ALA A 47 -18.26 9.87 12.38
CA ALA A 47 -18.58 8.50 12.79
C ALA A 47 -19.94 8.45 13.51
N VAL A 48 -20.73 7.42 13.20
CA VAL A 48 -22.00 7.16 13.89
C VAL A 48 -21.70 6.35 15.14
N ALA A 49 -22.11 6.86 16.29
CA ALA A 49 -21.91 6.18 17.56
C ALA A 49 -22.93 5.04 17.75
N LEU A 50 -22.46 3.89 18.20
CA LEU A 50 -23.36 2.82 18.70
C LEU A 50 -24.03 3.29 20.00
N PRO A 51 -25.31 2.96 20.23
CA PRO A 51 -25.99 3.28 21.48
C PRO A 51 -25.28 2.68 22.70
N SER A 52 -25.33 3.38 23.81
CA SER A 52 -24.82 2.88 25.10
C SER A 52 -25.66 1.71 25.63
N ASP A 53 -26.97 1.68 25.33
CA ASP A 53 -27.83 0.54 25.60
C ASP A 53 -27.45 -0.62 24.68
N LYS A 54 -26.98 -1.71 25.29
CA LYS A 54 -26.51 -2.89 24.58
C LYS A 54 -27.62 -3.89 24.19
N SER A 55 -28.89 -3.54 24.42
CA SER A 55 -30.01 -4.39 23.98
C SER A 55 -30.11 -4.42 22.44
N ALA A 56 -30.51 -5.53 21.87
CA ALA A 56 -30.71 -5.66 20.44
C ALA A 56 -31.73 -4.63 19.91
N ASP A 57 -32.78 -4.33 20.67
CA ASP A 57 -33.83 -3.39 20.27
C ASP A 57 -33.30 -1.96 20.15
N ALA A 58 -32.50 -1.49 21.10
CA ALA A 58 -31.86 -0.20 21.06
C ALA A 58 -30.90 -0.07 19.87
N GLN A 59 -30.11 -1.12 19.59
CA GLN A 59 -29.21 -1.17 18.44
C GLN A 59 -29.98 -1.15 17.12
N VAL A 60 -31.07 -1.92 16.99
CA VAL A 60 -31.92 -1.90 15.79
C VAL A 60 -32.53 -0.53 15.56
N LEU A 61 -33.09 0.10 16.60
CA LEU A 61 -33.73 1.41 16.49
C LEU A 61 -32.74 2.48 15.99
N ALA A 62 -31.52 2.49 16.54
CA ALA A 62 -30.51 3.48 16.18
C ALA A 62 -29.87 3.23 14.81
N LEU A 63 -29.61 1.97 14.46
CA LEU A 63 -28.88 1.63 13.25
C LEU A 63 -29.76 1.54 11.99
N ARG A 64 -31.05 1.24 12.13
CA ARG A 64 -31.97 1.12 10.98
C ARG A 64 -31.93 2.30 10.04
N PRO A 65 -32.10 3.57 10.47
CA PRO A 65 -32.08 4.71 9.55
C PRO A 65 -30.74 4.89 8.86
N VAL A 66 -29.63 4.58 9.55
CA VAL A 66 -28.28 4.72 9.00
C VAL A 66 -27.99 3.64 7.95
N LEU A 67 -28.36 2.37 8.25
CA LEU A 67 -28.06 1.24 7.38
C LEU A 67 -29.01 1.12 6.20
N ALA A 68 -30.26 1.62 6.31
CA ALA A 68 -31.21 1.67 5.20
C ALA A 68 -30.74 2.56 4.03
N GLU A 69 -29.84 3.52 4.28
CA GLU A 69 -29.27 4.37 3.24
C GLU A 69 -28.04 3.78 2.55
N GLN A 70 -27.54 2.62 3.03
CA GLN A 70 -26.34 2.00 2.51
C GLN A 70 -26.66 0.98 1.41
N GLU A 71 -25.72 0.80 0.48
CA GLU A 71 -25.76 -0.29 -0.49
C GLU A 71 -25.06 -1.54 0.07
N ILE A 72 -24.00 -1.33 0.87
CA ILE A 72 -23.22 -2.41 1.48
C ILE A 72 -22.91 -2.07 2.94
N VAL A 73 -23.04 -3.06 3.81
CA VAL A 73 -22.65 -2.99 5.23
C VAL A 73 -21.58 -4.04 5.50
N ILE A 74 -20.39 -3.61 5.85
CA ILE A 74 -19.25 -4.48 6.20
C ILE A 74 -19.09 -4.48 7.73
N VAL A 75 -19.22 -5.64 8.33
CA VAL A 75 -19.25 -5.84 9.78
C VAL A 75 -17.99 -6.59 10.23
N HIS A 76 -17.07 -5.88 10.87
CA HIS A 76 -15.80 -6.45 11.31
C HIS A 76 -15.93 -7.18 12.65
N ASN A 77 -15.64 -8.47 12.69
CA ASN A 77 -15.62 -9.36 13.87
C ASN A 77 -16.94 -9.52 14.65
N VAL A 78 -17.91 -8.63 14.54
CA VAL A 78 -19.13 -8.65 15.37
C VAL A 78 -19.89 -9.96 15.25
N MET A 79 -19.89 -10.57 14.08
CA MET A 79 -20.60 -11.84 13.83
C MET A 79 -19.85 -13.08 14.36
N THR A 80 -18.62 -12.91 14.88
CA THR A 80 -17.76 -14.03 15.29
C THR A 80 -17.11 -13.88 16.66
N MET A 81 -17.25 -12.69 17.30
CA MET A 81 -16.66 -12.38 18.59
C MET A 81 -17.72 -11.94 19.63
N PRO A 82 -17.57 -12.29 20.92
CA PRO A 82 -18.64 -12.15 21.93
C PRO A 82 -18.71 -10.80 22.64
N PHE A 83 -18.07 -9.75 22.11
CA PHE A 83 -17.92 -8.47 22.84
C PHE A 83 -19.21 -7.66 22.94
N HIS A 84 -20.18 -7.89 22.03
CA HIS A 84 -21.45 -7.17 22.01
C HIS A 84 -22.56 -7.99 21.34
N ILE A 85 -23.15 -8.93 22.07
CA ILE A 85 -24.14 -9.89 21.50
C ILE A 85 -25.39 -9.16 21.00
N GLY A 86 -25.90 -8.15 21.72
CA GLY A 86 -27.05 -7.38 21.25
C GLY A 86 -26.81 -6.69 19.91
N LEU A 87 -25.58 -6.26 19.61
CA LEU A 87 -25.22 -5.76 18.27
C LEU A 87 -25.24 -6.88 17.22
N THR A 88 -24.75 -8.08 17.56
CA THR A 88 -24.80 -9.25 16.67
C THR A 88 -26.24 -9.61 16.32
N GLU A 89 -27.16 -9.65 17.33
CA GLU A 89 -28.56 -9.91 17.14
C GLU A 89 -29.25 -8.81 16.31
N ALA A 90 -28.97 -7.54 16.62
CA ALA A 90 -29.52 -6.40 15.89
C ALA A 90 -29.13 -6.41 14.41
N LEU A 91 -27.87 -6.68 14.10
CA LEU A 91 -27.40 -6.74 12.71
C LEU A 91 -28.01 -7.92 11.95
N GLY A 92 -28.25 -9.05 12.60
CA GLY A 92 -29.01 -10.16 12.01
C GLY A 92 -30.43 -9.74 11.64
N ARG A 93 -31.18 -9.14 12.57
CA ARG A 93 -32.55 -8.62 12.33
C ARG A 93 -32.59 -7.57 11.22
N LEU A 94 -31.63 -6.62 11.24
CA LEU A 94 -31.54 -5.58 10.21
C LEU A 94 -31.21 -6.15 8.82
N ALA A 95 -30.43 -7.22 8.75
CA ALA A 95 -30.16 -7.89 7.48
C ALA A 95 -31.43 -8.54 6.89
N ASP A 96 -32.32 -9.06 7.73
CA ASP A 96 -33.60 -9.59 7.30
C ASP A 96 -34.60 -8.48 6.91
N GLU A 97 -34.60 -7.35 7.63
CA GLU A 97 -35.51 -6.21 7.40
C GLU A 97 -35.10 -5.33 6.19
N LEU A 98 -33.83 -5.35 5.80
CA LEU A 98 -33.25 -4.49 4.73
C LEU A 98 -32.78 -5.35 3.53
N PRO A 99 -33.68 -5.96 2.75
CA PRO A 99 -33.32 -6.93 1.71
C PRO A 99 -32.53 -6.31 0.54
N SER A 100 -32.60 -4.99 0.33
CA SER A 100 -31.82 -4.27 -0.68
C SER A 100 -30.38 -3.98 -0.28
N VAL A 101 -30.05 -4.12 1.02
CA VAL A 101 -28.71 -3.88 1.55
C VAL A 101 -27.93 -5.18 1.60
N ARG A 102 -26.70 -5.18 1.10
CA ARG A 102 -25.79 -6.33 1.19
C ARG A 102 -25.02 -6.28 2.50
N PHE A 103 -25.09 -7.35 3.28
CA PHE A 103 -24.37 -7.48 4.54
C PHE A 103 -23.18 -8.43 4.39
N ILE A 104 -21.98 -7.97 4.78
CA ILE A 104 -20.72 -8.70 4.69
C ILE A 104 -20.10 -8.83 6.09
N GLY A 105 -20.01 -10.07 6.60
CA GLY A 105 -19.31 -10.37 7.84
C GLY A 105 -17.80 -10.54 7.58
N TRP A 106 -16.99 -9.65 8.13
CA TRP A 106 -15.53 -9.68 7.96
C TRP A 106 -14.87 -10.36 9.17
N VAL A 107 -14.36 -11.56 8.96
CA VAL A 107 -13.86 -12.45 9.99
C VAL A 107 -12.34 -12.27 10.17
N HIS A 108 -11.95 -11.63 11.27
CA HIS A 108 -10.55 -11.57 11.69
C HIS A 108 -10.21 -12.67 12.68
N ASP A 109 -11.15 -12.99 13.60
CA ASP A 109 -11.05 -14.03 14.59
C ASP A 109 -12.38 -14.80 14.75
N VAL A 110 -12.28 -16.01 15.32
CA VAL A 110 -13.42 -16.91 15.55
C VAL A 110 -13.39 -17.39 17.01
N ALA A 111 -14.16 -16.72 17.86
CA ALA A 111 -14.21 -17.02 19.30
C ALA A 111 -14.56 -18.48 19.58
N ALA A 112 -15.49 -19.05 18.82
CA ALA A 112 -15.98 -20.42 19.03
C ALA A 112 -14.90 -21.52 18.93
N LEU A 113 -13.71 -21.21 18.41
CA LEU A 113 -12.57 -22.11 18.31
C LEU A 113 -11.34 -21.59 19.07
N ASN A 114 -11.50 -20.54 19.87
CA ASN A 114 -10.43 -19.95 20.66
C ASN A 114 -10.65 -20.29 22.14
N SER A 115 -9.65 -20.90 22.78
CA SER A 115 -9.68 -21.26 24.19
C SER A 115 -9.87 -20.09 25.16
N ASP A 116 -9.56 -18.87 24.71
CA ASP A 116 -9.75 -17.65 25.50
C ASP A 116 -11.25 -17.28 25.65
N TYR A 117 -12.13 -17.91 24.85
CA TYR A 117 -13.57 -17.68 24.84
C TYR A 117 -14.36 -18.97 25.02
N PRO A 118 -14.22 -19.69 26.17
CA PRO A 118 -14.84 -21.01 26.37
C PRO A 118 -16.36 -20.96 26.29
N ASP A 119 -16.96 -19.87 26.78
CA ASP A 119 -18.43 -19.68 26.84
C ASP A 119 -18.96 -18.89 25.62
N THR A 120 -18.45 -19.20 24.41
CA THR A 120 -18.94 -18.55 23.19
C THR A 120 -20.43 -18.80 22.97
N PRO A 121 -21.28 -17.75 22.89
CA PRO A 121 -22.71 -17.84 22.70
C PRO A 121 -23.10 -18.59 21.41
N PRO A 122 -24.23 -19.37 21.42
CA PRO A 122 -24.67 -20.17 20.26
C PRO A 122 -24.90 -19.34 18.98
N ILE A 123 -25.29 -18.07 19.10
CA ILE A 123 -25.49 -17.19 17.95
C ILE A 123 -24.20 -17.01 17.11
N LEU A 124 -23.03 -17.03 17.74
CA LEU A 124 -21.73 -16.91 17.05
C LEU A 124 -21.25 -18.22 16.41
N ARG A 125 -22.02 -19.31 16.63
CA ARG A 125 -21.79 -20.62 16.01
C ARG A 125 -22.69 -20.87 14.81
N LYS A 126 -23.34 -19.81 14.30
CA LYS A 126 -24.23 -19.90 13.15
C LYS A 126 -23.88 -18.80 12.14
N ALA A 127 -23.78 -19.17 10.88
CA ALA A 127 -23.67 -18.20 9.81
C ALA A 127 -25.05 -17.64 9.46
N HIS A 128 -25.28 -16.35 9.64
CA HIS A 128 -26.56 -15.74 9.28
C HIS A 128 -26.78 -15.85 7.76
N PRO A 129 -27.97 -16.31 7.30
CA PRO A 129 -28.21 -16.60 5.88
C PRO A 129 -28.07 -15.37 4.96
N ARG A 130 -28.41 -14.19 5.46
CA ARG A 130 -28.34 -12.91 4.73
C ARG A 130 -26.93 -12.31 4.67
N PHE A 131 -25.95 -12.89 5.35
CA PHE A 131 -24.58 -12.42 5.33
C PHE A 131 -23.73 -13.18 4.32
N GLU A 132 -23.00 -12.44 3.49
CA GLU A 132 -21.80 -12.94 2.84
C GLU A 132 -20.65 -12.93 3.85
N PHE A 133 -19.69 -13.87 3.74
CA PHE A 133 -18.56 -13.89 4.67
C PHE A 133 -17.22 -13.76 3.96
N VAL A 134 -16.36 -12.93 4.53
CA VAL A 134 -14.98 -12.73 4.11
C VAL A 134 -14.07 -13.02 5.30
N ALA A 135 -13.03 -13.81 5.12
CA ALA A 135 -12.02 -14.07 6.13
C ALA A 135 -10.65 -13.50 5.71
N VAL A 136 -9.90 -13.02 6.68
CA VAL A 136 -8.58 -12.41 6.43
C VAL A 136 -7.50 -13.42 6.02
N SER A 137 -7.75 -14.71 6.16
CA SER A 137 -6.84 -15.78 5.75
C SER A 137 -7.58 -17.10 5.49
N ALA A 138 -6.92 -18.02 4.78
CA ALA A 138 -7.44 -19.37 4.55
C ALA A 138 -7.65 -20.14 5.87
N LEU A 139 -6.83 -19.89 6.89
CA LEU A 139 -7.02 -20.46 8.23
C LEU A 139 -8.34 -19.95 8.83
N ARG A 140 -8.58 -18.65 8.87
CA ARG A 140 -9.80 -18.06 9.42
C ARG A 140 -11.06 -18.47 8.64
N ALA A 141 -10.96 -18.66 7.33
CA ALA A 141 -12.08 -19.23 6.55
C ALA A 141 -12.42 -20.67 6.96
N ARG A 142 -11.41 -21.51 7.19
CA ARG A 142 -11.61 -22.88 7.71
C ARG A 142 -12.18 -22.87 9.14
N ASP A 143 -11.64 -22.01 10.00
CA ASP A 143 -12.11 -21.87 11.39
C ASP A 143 -13.57 -21.43 11.43
N PHE A 144 -13.95 -20.45 10.62
CA PHE A 144 -15.33 -19.99 10.49
C PHE A 144 -16.27 -21.14 10.06
N LYS A 145 -15.93 -21.86 8.99
CA LYS A 145 -16.72 -23.00 8.51
C LYS A 145 -16.86 -24.10 9.55
N LYS A 146 -15.78 -24.40 10.28
CA LYS A 146 -15.78 -25.39 11.37
C LYS A 146 -16.66 -24.93 12.53
N ALA A 147 -16.57 -23.67 12.93
CA ALA A 147 -17.33 -23.11 14.05
C ALA A 147 -18.84 -23.03 13.76
N THR A 148 -19.20 -22.74 12.51
CA THR A 148 -20.61 -22.58 12.09
C THR A 148 -21.24 -23.86 11.50
N HIS A 149 -20.43 -24.90 11.26
CA HIS A 149 -20.83 -26.12 10.53
C HIS A 149 -21.34 -25.86 9.10
N GLU A 150 -21.02 -24.71 8.52
CA GLU A 150 -21.47 -24.26 7.19
C GLU A 150 -20.39 -24.49 6.14
N PHE A 151 -20.10 -25.76 5.82
CA PHE A 151 -19.00 -26.09 4.87
C PHE A 151 -19.32 -25.74 3.41
N SER A 152 -20.61 -25.71 3.04
CA SER A 152 -21.06 -25.32 1.70
C SER A 152 -21.05 -23.80 1.48
N LYS A 153 -21.16 -22.99 2.54
CA LYS A 153 -21.22 -21.53 2.42
C LYS A 153 -19.89 -20.97 1.96
N LEU A 154 -19.95 -20.15 0.93
CA LEU A 154 -18.75 -19.45 0.43
C LEU A 154 -18.25 -18.48 1.50
N CYS A 155 -17.01 -18.66 1.91
CA CYS A 155 -16.25 -17.69 2.71
C CYS A 155 -15.03 -17.28 1.89
N ARG A 156 -15.06 -16.06 1.35
CA ARG A 156 -13.95 -15.53 0.54
C ARG A 156 -12.75 -15.28 1.43
N VAL A 157 -11.55 -15.39 0.86
CA VAL A 157 -10.31 -15.01 1.55
C VAL A 157 -9.82 -13.71 0.93
N ILE A 158 -9.82 -12.66 1.74
CA ILE A 158 -9.26 -11.35 1.38
C ILE A 158 -8.26 -10.95 2.46
N PRO A 159 -6.95 -10.94 2.17
CA PRO A 159 -5.97 -10.60 3.18
C PRO A 159 -6.05 -9.12 3.56
N ASN A 160 -5.57 -8.80 4.76
CA ASN A 160 -5.39 -7.41 5.16
C ASN A 160 -4.26 -6.76 4.34
N GLY A 161 -4.44 -5.48 4.05
CA GLY A 161 -3.45 -4.67 3.35
C GLY A 161 -2.57 -3.86 4.28
N ILE A 162 -1.57 -3.21 3.68
CA ILE A 162 -0.73 -2.19 4.31
C ILE A 162 -0.78 -0.90 3.48
N ASP A 163 -0.57 0.25 4.10
CA ASP A 163 -0.17 1.47 3.40
C ASP A 163 1.37 1.53 3.35
N PRO A 164 2.00 1.30 2.19
CA PRO A 164 3.46 1.29 2.09
C PRO A 164 4.10 2.62 2.48
N ALA A 165 3.43 3.75 2.21
CA ALA A 165 3.95 5.06 2.54
C ALA A 165 4.04 5.26 4.06
N VAL A 166 3.05 4.76 4.81
CA VAL A 166 3.04 4.79 6.28
C VAL A 166 4.09 3.84 6.85
N VAL A 167 4.18 2.62 6.32
CA VAL A 167 5.16 1.62 6.80
C VAL A 167 6.60 2.10 6.57
N LEU A 168 6.86 2.79 5.45
CA LEU A 168 8.17 3.36 5.14
C LEU A 168 8.44 4.67 5.89
N GLY A 169 7.46 5.28 6.56
CA GLY A 169 7.61 6.56 7.23
C GLY A 169 7.86 7.72 6.27
N LEU A 170 7.28 7.68 5.06
CA LEU A 170 7.51 8.72 4.06
C LEU A 170 6.93 10.07 4.50
N PRO A 171 7.64 11.19 4.28
CA PRO A 171 7.06 12.52 4.37
C PRO A 171 5.79 12.63 3.51
N LYS A 172 4.82 13.43 3.96
CA LYS A 172 3.49 13.51 3.31
C LYS A 172 3.58 13.82 1.82
N ASN A 173 4.36 14.82 1.45
CA ASN A 173 4.55 15.25 0.06
C ASN A 173 5.27 14.17 -0.79
N VAL A 174 6.24 13.43 -0.22
CA VAL A 174 6.88 12.29 -0.88
C VAL A 174 5.91 11.13 -1.04
N ALA A 175 5.06 10.88 -0.04
CA ALA A 175 4.02 9.85 -0.12
C ALA A 175 2.98 10.17 -1.21
N GLU A 176 2.56 11.44 -1.32
CA GLU A 176 1.66 11.92 -2.36
C GLU A 176 2.31 11.77 -3.75
N PHE A 177 3.55 12.21 -3.90
CA PHE A 177 4.35 12.03 -5.12
C PHE A 177 4.48 10.55 -5.51
N ALA A 178 4.82 9.70 -4.55
CA ALA A 178 4.99 8.27 -4.80
C ALA A 178 3.69 7.58 -5.26
N ARG A 179 2.54 8.01 -4.73
CA ARG A 179 1.22 7.49 -5.16
C ARG A 179 0.84 8.01 -6.55
N ALA A 180 1.08 9.30 -6.82
CA ALA A 180 0.77 9.92 -8.12
C ALA A 180 1.55 9.30 -9.28
N HIS A 181 2.70 8.70 -9.01
CA HIS A 181 3.59 8.09 -10.01
C HIS A 181 3.74 6.56 -9.86
N ASP A 182 2.86 5.90 -9.12
CA ASP A 182 2.84 4.44 -8.92
C ASP A 182 4.15 3.83 -8.40
N LEU A 183 4.95 4.59 -7.63
CA LEU A 183 6.25 4.12 -7.13
C LEU A 183 6.13 3.08 -6.00
N LEU A 184 4.92 2.86 -5.49
CA LEU A 184 4.60 1.91 -4.42
C LEU A 184 3.90 0.64 -4.95
N ASP A 185 3.92 0.38 -6.26
CA ASP A 185 3.27 -0.77 -6.90
C ASP A 185 4.15 -2.02 -7.02
N GLY A 186 5.41 -1.91 -6.58
CA GLY A 186 6.38 -3.01 -6.64
C GLY A 186 7.29 -3.01 -7.86
N ARG A 187 7.31 -1.94 -8.68
CA ARG A 187 8.32 -1.73 -9.72
C ARG A 187 9.70 -1.42 -9.11
N PRO A 188 10.81 -1.68 -9.81
CA PRO A 188 12.14 -1.22 -9.39
C PRO A 188 12.22 0.31 -9.42
N VAL A 189 12.75 0.91 -8.36
CA VAL A 189 12.96 2.36 -8.24
C VAL A 189 14.45 2.64 -8.03
N LEU A 190 15.07 3.37 -8.93
CA LEU A 190 16.46 3.76 -8.87
C LEU A 190 16.54 5.26 -8.54
N LEU A 191 17.43 5.66 -7.64
CA LEU A 191 17.62 7.05 -7.25
C LEU A 191 18.94 7.57 -7.78
N HIS A 192 18.92 8.71 -8.45
CA HIS A 192 20.09 9.52 -8.80
C HIS A 192 19.96 10.92 -8.18
N PRO A 193 20.47 11.13 -6.96
CA PRO A 193 20.44 12.43 -6.29
C PRO A 193 21.50 13.36 -6.89
N ALA A 194 21.08 14.19 -7.83
CA ALA A 194 21.99 15.06 -8.56
C ALA A 194 21.39 16.43 -8.87
N ARG A 195 22.21 17.48 -8.77
CA ARG A 195 21.94 18.76 -9.39
C ARG A 195 22.10 18.67 -10.91
N LEU A 196 21.44 19.56 -11.64
CA LEU A 196 21.54 19.68 -13.11
C LEU A 196 22.91 20.19 -13.56
N VAL A 197 23.93 19.37 -13.45
CA VAL A 197 25.30 19.66 -13.88
C VAL A 197 25.89 18.50 -14.68
N ARG A 198 26.53 18.80 -15.80
CA ARG A 198 27.03 17.81 -16.80
C ARG A 198 27.92 16.72 -16.20
N ARG A 199 28.76 17.06 -15.18
CA ARG A 199 29.63 16.08 -14.53
C ARG A 199 28.90 14.95 -13.83
N LYS A 200 27.64 15.16 -13.46
CA LYS A 200 26.77 14.13 -12.83
C LYS A 200 26.24 13.08 -13.80
N LYS A 201 26.37 13.30 -15.12
CA LYS A 201 26.03 12.32 -16.15
C LYS A 201 24.59 11.81 -16.07
N ILE A 202 23.63 12.75 -15.92
CA ILE A 202 22.20 12.45 -15.85
C ILE A 202 21.76 11.68 -17.08
N GLU A 203 22.32 12.01 -18.27
CA GLU A 203 22.07 11.29 -19.51
C GLU A 203 22.35 9.78 -19.43
N THR A 204 23.31 9.35 -18.61
CA THR A 204 23.61 7.93 -18.39
C THR A 204 22.48 7.26 -17.62
N SER A 205 21.95 7.89 -16.58
CA SER A 205 20.81 7.35 -15.81
C SER A 205 19.54 7.28 -16.65
N LEU A 206 19.28 8.30 -17.47
CA LEU A 206 18.15 8.29 -18.41
C LEU A 206 18.31 7.20 -19.48
N ALA A 207 19.50 6.99 -20.00
CA ALA A 207 19.77 5.92 -20.95
C ALA A 207 19.58 4.55 -20.33
N ILE A 208 20.03 4.33 -19.08
CA ILE A 208 19.78 3.08 -18.33
C ILE A 208 18.26 2.84 -18.18
N ALA A 209 17.49 3.86 -17.83
CA ALA A 209 16.04 3.75 -17.70
C ALA A 209 15.35 3.28 -19.00
N LYS A 210 15.89 3.67 -20.15
CA LYS A 210 15.35 3.30 -21.48
C LYS A 210 15.76 1.89 -21.97
N GLU A 211 16.67 1.22 -21.27
CA GLU A 211 17.10 -0.13 -21.67
C GLU A 211 15.93 -1.13 -21.67
N PRO A 212 15.82 -2.03 -22.65
CA PRO A 212 14.71 -2.97 -22.77
C PRO A 212 14.51 -3.84 -21.51
N VAL A 213 15.58 -4.21 -20.80
CA VAL A 213 15.50 -4.99 -19.56
C VAL A 213 14.85 -4.20 -18.44
N MET A 214 15.12 -2.90 -18.32
CA MET A 214 14.51 -2.00 -17.33
C MET A 214 13.03 -1.74 -17.67
N ARG A 215 12.73 -1.47 -18.94
CA ARG A 215 11.35 -1.23 -19.41
C ARG A 215 10.44 -2.44 -19.18
N ARG A 216 10.92 -3.67 -19.42
CA ARG A 216 10.15 -4.89 -19.14
C ARG A 216 9.79 -5.05 -17.66
N LYS A 217 10.54 -4.46 -16.75
CA LYS A 217 10.27 -4.44 -15.32
C LYS A 217 9.51 -3.19 -14.87
N SER A 218 9.15 -2.30 -15.80
CA SER A 218 8.59 -0.97 -15.50
C SER A 218 9.44 -0.17 -14.52
N ALA A 219 10.77 -0.35 -14.57
CA ALA A 219 11.69 0.34 -13.67
C ALA A 219 11.65 1.86 -13.87
N THR A 220 11.67 2.61 -12.79
CA THR A 220 11.66 4.07 -12.81
C THR A 220 12.93 4.63 -12.19
N VAL A 221 13.58 5.57 -12.88
CA VAL A 221 14.73 6.32 -12.36
C VAL A 221 14.26 7.69 -11.86
N LEU A 222 14.48 7.95 -10.58
CA LEU A 222 14.21 9.23 -9.93
C LEU A 222 15.48 10.09 -9.96
N ILE A 223 15.41 11.28 -10.54
CA ILE A 223 16.51 12.23 -10.60
C ILE A 223 16.07 13.47 -9.83
N THR A 224 16.79 13.85 -8.76
CA THR A 224 16.39 15.03 -7.97
C THR A 224 16.38 16.30 -8.81
N ALA A 225 17.30 16.43 -9.79
CA ALA A 225 17.32 17.48 -10.81
C ALA A 225 17.22 18.91 -10.24
N ALA A 226 17.74 19.13 -9.02
CA ALA A 226 17.80 20.46 -8.44
C ALA A 226 18.63 21.40 -9.32
N ARG A 227 18.10 22.60 -9.62
CA ARG A 227 18.84 23.62 -10.34
C ARG A 227 20.08 24.03 -9.53
N ASP A 228 21.19 24.22 -10.21
CA ASP A 228 22.38 24.80 -9.58
C ASP A 228 22.24 26.33 -9.59
N PRO A 229 22.10 27.00 -8.43
CA PRO A 229 21.88 28.44 -8.36
C PRO A 229 23.09 29.26 -8.87
N HIS A 230 24.26 28.61 -8.99
CA HIS A 230 25.52 29.26 -9.44
C HIS A 230 25.85 28.98 -10.90
N ARG A 231 24.93 28.32 -11.67
CA ARG A 231 25.18 27.96 -13.07
C ARG A 231 23.99 28.29 -13.96
N GLU A 232 24.17 29.23 -14.85
CA GLU A 232 23.19 29.61 -15.86
C GLU A 232 22.94 28.50 -16.90
N ASP A 233 23.91 27.58 -17.10
CA ASP A 233 23.83 26.48 -18.06
C ASP A 233 22.93 25.31 -17.61
N SER A 234 22.44 25.33 -16.37
CA SER A 234 21.57 24.29 -15.84
C SER A 234 20.25 24.16 -16.64
N SER A 235 19.67 25.27 -17.06
CA SER A 235 18.43 25.27 -17.86
C SER A 235 18.68 24.75 -19.27
N ALA A 236 19.78 25.15 -19.91
CA ALA A 236 20.15 24.65 -21.24
C ALA A 236 20.40 23.12 -21.20
N TYR A 237 21.10 22.67 -20.17
CA TYR A 237 21.32 21.21 -19.98
C TYR A 237 20.02 20.43 -19.77
N LEU A 238 19.06 20.97 -19.03
CA LEU A 238 17.76 20.36 -18.87
C LEU A 238 17.02 20.23 -20.21
N GLU A 239 17.03 21.28 -21.04
CA GLU A 239 16.38 21.23 -22.35
C GLU A 239 17.06 20.23 -23.30
N GLU A 240 18.38 20.11 -23.26
CA GLU A 240 19.08 19.06 -24.01
C GLU A 240 18.66 17.64 -23.57
N LEU A 241 18.53 17.43 -22.23
CA LEU A 241 18.06 16.14 -21.69
C LEU A 241 16.63 15.85 -22.14
N ARG A 242 15.72 16.83 -22.08
CA ARG A 242 14.32 16.70 -22.57
C ARG A 242 14.24 16.41 -24.06
N ALA A 243 15.06 17.09 -24.87
CA ALA A 243 15.10 16.86 -26.31
C ALA A 243 15.58 15.43 -26.65
N LYS A 244 16.57 14.93 -25.91
CA LYS A 244 17.16 13.61 -26.13
C LYS A 244 16.33 12.46 -25.54
N PHE A 245 15.73 12.67 -24.39
CA PHE A 245 14.98 11.67 -23.63
C PHE A 245 13.54 12.16 -23.44
N LYS A 246 12.64 11.74 -24.32
CA LYS A 246 11.21 12.05 -24.18
C LYS A 246 10.71 11.56 -22.82
N ALA A 247 9.93 12.39 -22.15
CA ALA A 247 9.28 12.03 -20.90
C ALA A 247 8.40 10.80 -21.06
N ASP A 248 8.57 9.84 -20.17
CA ASP A 248 7.71 8.67 -20.01
C ASP A 248 7.85 8.15 -18.56
N GLU A 249 7.17 7.06 -18.23
CA GLU A 249 7.18 6.46 -16.90
C GLU A 249 8.54 5.87 -16.47
N SER A 250 9.51 5.77 -17.37
CA SER A 250 10.83 5.18 -17.06
C SER A 250 11.73 6.09 -16.24
N HIS A 251 11.42 7.39 -16.17
CA HIS A 251 12.18 8.35 -15.38
C HIS A 251 11.35 9.56 -14.96
N LEU A 252 11.70 10.14 -13.81
CA LEU A 252 11.06 11.33 -13.26
C LEU A 252 12.12 12.34 -12.81
N MET A 253 11.98 13.57 -13.29
CA MET A 253 12.72 14.73 -12.78
C MET A 253 12.01 15.24 -11.53
N VAL A 254 12.35 14.71 -10.37
CA VAL A 254 11.63 14.94 -9.11
C VAL A 254 11.47 16.41 -8.78
N GLY A 255 12.51 17.24 -9.03
CA GLY A 255 12.46 18.68 -8.78
C GLY A 255 11.42 19.46 -9.61
N GLU A 256 10.79 18.82 -10.61
CA GLU A 256 9.68 19.41 -11.37
C GLU A 256 8.31 19.16 -10.67
N HIS A 257 8.25 18.21 -9.76
CA HIS A 257 7.04 17.78 -9.08
C HIS A 257 7.06 18.09 -7.59
N LEU A 258 8.24 18.15 -6.99
CA LEU A 258 8.45 18.22 -5.55
C LEU A 258 9.68 19.07 -5.23
N ALA A 259 9.52 20.02 -4.32
CA ALA A 259 10.68 20.71 -3.72
C ALA A 259 11.43 19.70 -2.82
N VAL A 260 12.70 19.44 -3.14
CA VAL A 260 13.50 18.43 -2.46
C VAL A 260 14.39 19.08 -1.42
N GLY A 261 13.96 19.04 -0.17
CA GLY A 261 14.76 19.33 1.02
C GLY A 261 15.37 18.05 1.62
N GLU A 262 15.91 18.16 2.83
CA GLU A 262 16.53 17.01 3.52
C GLU A 262 15.53 15.88 3.82
N ALA A 263 14.33 16.23 4.28
CA ALA A 263 13.29 15.26 4.60
C ALA A 263 12.78 14.53 3.34
N GLU A 264 12.57 15.28 2.26
CA GLU A 264 12.14 14.71 0.98
C GLU A 264 13.23 13.80 0.39
N LEU A 265 14.49 14.22 0.46
CA LEU A 265 15.61 13.40 0.00
C LEU A 265 15.70 12.08 0.79
N ALA A 266 15.56 12.13 2.11
CA ALA A 266 15.49 10.92 2.94
C ALA A 266 14.32 10.02 2.53
N GLY A 267 13.15 10.60 2.26
CA GLY A 267 11.99 9.88 1.75
C GLY A 267 12.24 9.22 0.38
N LEU A 268 12.98 9.88 -0.51
CA LEU A 268 13.36 9.30 -1.80
C LEU A 268 14.35 8.13 -1.65
N TYR A 269 15.27 8.19 -0.69
CA TYR A 269 16.12 7.04 -0.34
C TYR A 269 15.30 5.85 0.18
N LEU A 270 14.26 6.09 1.01
CA LEU A 270 13.37 5.04 1.49
C LEU A 270 12.54 4.39 0.37
N LEU A 271 12.17 5.15 -0.66
CA LEU A 271 11.48 4.65 -1.86
C LEU A 271 12.39 3.80 -2.74
N ALA A 272 13.66 4.18 -2.85
CA ALA A 272 14.60 3.59 -3.78
C ALA A 272 14.97 2.13 -3.44
N ASP A 273 15.37 1.40 -4.47
CA ASP A 273 15.96 0.05 -4.37
C ASP A 273 17.46 0.06 -4.67
N VAL A 274 17.94 1.10 -5.37
CA VAL A 274 19.33 1.27 -5.80
C VAL A 274 19.68 2.75 -5.82
N LEU A 275 20.88 3.08 -5.38
CA LEU A 275 21.52 4.33 -5.74
C LEU A 275 22.29 4.16 -7.06
N LEU A 276 22.01 5.03 -8.04
CA LEU A 276 22.74 5.12 -9.30
C LEU A 276 23.55 6.43 -9.32
N PHE A 277 24.89 6.32 -9.43
CA PHE A 277 25.77 7.49 -9.30
C PHE A 277 26.86 7.50 -10.38
N PRO A 278 26.53 7.81 -11.65
CA PRO A 278 27.44 7.74 -12.80
C PRO A 278 28.33 8.96 -12.99
N SER A 279 28.65 9.68 -11.92
CA SER A 279 29.40 10.93 -11.97
C SER A 279 30.80 10.75 -12.55
N ARG A 280 31.26 11.70 -13.40
CA ARG A 280 32.61 11.73 -13.93
C ARG A 280 33.64 12.30 -12.95
N ARG A 281 33.23 13.18 -12.05
CA ARG A 281 34.08 13.82 -11.04
C ARG A 281 33.26 14.19 -9.81
N GLU A 282 33.83 13.89 -8.67
CA GLU A 282 33.27 14.22 -7.34
C GLU A 282 34.37 14.75 -6.43
N GLY A 283 33.97 15.55 -5.45
CA GLY A 283 34.88 15.95 -4.38
C GLY A 283 34.93 14.95 -3.23
N PHE A 284 33.74 14.33 -2.90
CA PHE A 284 33.63 13.41 -1.77
C PHE A 284 32.60 12.29 -2.03
N GLY A 285 31.32 12.63 -2.25
CA GLY A 285 30.28 11.64 -2.54
C GLY A 285 29.32 11.41 -1.37
N LEU A 286 28.81 12.45 -0.73
CA LEU A 286 27.80 12.34 0.34
C LEU A 286 26.63 11.40 0.00
N PRO A 287 26.06 11.42 -1.23
CA PRO A 287 24.98 10.52 -1.59
C PRO A 287 25.31 9.03 -1.41
N LEU A 288 26.58 8.65 -1.46
CA LEU A 288 26.98 7.25 -1.27
C LEU A 288 26.91 6.86 0.21
N ILE A 289 27.25 7.77 1.12
CA ILE A 289 27.11 7.57 2.56
C ILE A 289 25.64 7.50 2.94
N GLU A 290 24.83 8.41 2.40
CA GLU A 290 23.38 8.44 2.61
C GLU A 290 22.73 7.13 2.15
N ALA A 291 23.09 6.65 0.96
CA ALA A 291 22.62 5.37 0.45
C ALA A 291 23.04 4.18 1.34
N ALA A 292 24.27 4.18 1.84
CA ALA A 292 24.75 3.14 2.75
C ALA A 292 23.96 3.13 4.07
N MET A 293 23.62 4.30 4.63
CA MET A 293 22.77 4.43 5.81
C MET A 293 21.35 3.89 5.56
N HIS A 294 20.84 4.05 4.34
CA HIS A 294 19.56 3.49 3.89
C HIS A 294 19.67 2.03 3.40
N ARG A 295 20.85 1.39 3.49
CA ARG A 295 21.11 0.00 3.07
C ARG A 295 20.83 -0.24 1.58
N LEU A 296 20.98 0.78 0.77
CA LEU A 296 20.79 0.66 -0.67
C LEU A 296 22.02 0.09 -1.36
N PRO A 297 21.88 -0.86 -2.28
CA PRO A 297 22.92 -1.19 -3.22
C PRO A 297 23.34 0.05 -3.99
N VAL A 298 24.65 0.27 -4.13
CA VAL A 298 25.21 1.42 -4.83
C VAL A 298 25.86 0.99 -6.14
N PHE A 299 25.49 1.65 -7.22
CA PHE A 299 26.11 1.52 -8.54
C PHE A 299 26.73 2.86 -8.93
N CYS A 300 28.03 2.94 -8.93
CA CYS A 300 28.72 4.19 -9.19
C CYS A 300 29.92 4.04 -10.13
N THR A 301 30.35 5.14 -10.72
CA THR A 301 31.57 5.18 -11.52
C THR A 301 32.77 4.94 -10.62
N GLY A 302 33.71 4.12 -11.05
CA GLY A 302 34.92 3.77 -10.31
C GLY A 302 36.00 4.87 -10.39
N ILE A 303 35.73 6.06 -9.82
CA ILE A 303 36.68 7.19 -9.70
C ILE A 303 37.26 7.27 -8.30
N ASP A 304 38.49 7.80 -8.18
CA ASP A 304 39.27 7.73 -6.94
C ASP A 304 38.54 8.19 -5.66
N PRO A 305 37.92 9.36 -5.57
CA PRO A 305 37.25 9.76 -4.33
C PRO A 305 36.15 8.78 -3.87
N LEU A 306 35.49 8.11 -4.82
CA LEU A 306 34.42 7.18 -4.50
C LEU A 306 34.95 5.80 -4.08
N ARG A 307 36.07 5.36 -4.68
CA ARG A 307 36.76 4.13 -4.29
C ARG A 307 37.35 4.20 -2.89
N ASP A 308 37.96 5.35 -2.54
CA ASP A 308 38.48 5.59 -1.20
C ASP A 308 37.37 5.58 -0.13
N LEU A 309 36.19 6.09 -0.47
CA LEU A 309 35.07 6.22 0.45
C LEU A 309 34.40 4.87 0.77
N LEU A 310 34.06 4.05 -0.23
CA LEU A 310 33.22 2.87 -0.07
C LEU A 310 33.97 1.53 -0.28
N LYS A 311 35.23 1.58 -0.69
CA LYS A 311 36.07 0.38 -0.89
C LYS A 311 35.36 -0.66 -1.77
N GLU A 312 35.20 -1.91 -1.28
CA GLU A 312 34.69 -3.05 -2.05
C GLU A 312 33.19 -3.30 -1.88
N ASN A 313 32.49 -2.51 -1.04
CA ASN A 313 31.09 -2.80 -0.67
C ASN A 313 30.05 -2.21 -1.64
N VAL A 314 30.46 -1.85 -2.87
CA VAL A 314 29.61 -1.28 -3.90
C VAL A 314 29.97 -1.83 -5.28
N THR A 315 29.06 -1.65 -6.23
CA THR A 315 29.31 -2.03 -7.61
C THR A 315 29.89 -0.85 -8.38
N TYR A 316 31.19 -0.91 -8.68
CA TYR A 316 31.84 0.07 -9.54
C TYR A 316 31.74 -0.35 -11.02
N PHE A 317 31.55 0.63 -11.87
CA PHE A 317 31.66 0.45 -13.32
C PHE A 317 32.60 1.52 -13.93
N PRO A 318 33.45 1.16 -14.91
CA PRO A 318 34.21 2.11 -15.70
C PRO A 318 33.29 3.13 -16.41
N PRO A 319 33.75 4.40 -16.59
CA PRO A 319 32.96 5.45 -17.26
C PRO A 319 32.48 5.09 -18.68
N GLU A 320 33.20 4.21 -19.37
CA GLU A 320 32.94 3.73 -20.73
C GLU A 320 32.01 2.51 -20.78
N THR A 321 31.59 1.97 -19.65
CA THR A 321 30.72 0.79 -19.60
C THR A 321 29.41 1.05 -20.33
N ARG A 322 29.00 0.10 -21.17
CA ARG A 322 27.72 0.17 -21.89
C ARG A 322 26.54 0.22 -20.94
N VAL A 323 25.61 1.12 -21.19
CA VAL A 323 24.40 1.27 -20.34
C VAL A 323 23.60 -0.02 -20.20
N SER A 324 23.56 -0.84 -21.26
CA SER A 324 22.90 -2.17 -21.22
C SER A 324 23.52 -3.13 -20.21
N GLN A 325 24.86 -3.11 -20.08
CA GLN A 325 25.57 -3.92 -19.08
C GLN A 325 25.26 -3.46 -17.66
N ILE A 326 25.25 -2.14 -17.43
CA ILE A 326 24.90 -1.56 -16.12
C ILE A 326 23.45 -1.92 -15.77
N ALA A 327 22.52 -1.74 -16.68
CA ALA A 327 21.11 -2.09 -16.49
C ALA A 327 20.90 -3.57 -16.13
N THR A 328 21.57 -4.47 -16.86
CA THR A 328 21.52 -5.92 -16.58
C THR A 328 22.10 -6.25 -15.21
N LEU A 329 23.23 -5.65 -14.86
CA LEU A 329 23.89 -5.87 -13.57
C LEU A 329 23.04 -5.37 -12.38
N ILE A 330 22.40 -4.20 -12.52
CA ILE A 330 21.47 -3.67 -11.53
C ILE A 330 20.34 -4.68 -11.27
N LEU A 331 19.66 -5.13 -12.33
CA LEU A 331 18.55 -6.05 -12.16
C LEU A 331 18.99 -7.40 -11.59
N ALA A 332 20.12 -7.93 -12.05
CA ALA A 332 20.68 -9.18 -11.50
C ALA A 332 20.97 -9.07 -10.00
N THR A 333 21.56 -7.94 -9.56
CA THR A 333 21.83 -7.68 -8.14
C THR A 333 20.54 -7.59 -7.32
N LEU A 334 19.54 -6.87 -7.81
CA LEU A 334 18.25 -6.74 -7.15
C LEU A 334 17.54 -8.11 -7.06
N GLU A 335 17.47 -8.84 -8.15
CA GLU A 335 16.81 -10.15 -8.20
C GLU A 335 17.53 -11.22 -7.38
N ALA A 336 18.81 -11.11 -7.16
CA ALA A 336 19.57 -11.96 -6.24
C ALA A 336 19.24 -11.71 -4.76
N SER A 337 18.77 -10.50 -4.41
CA SER A 337 18.45 -10.12 -3.02
C SER A 337 17.10 -10.71 -2.57
N PRO A 338 17.06 -11.61 -1.55
CA PRO A 338 15.80 -12.09 -0.98
C PRO A 338 14.95 -10.96 -0.40
N ALA A 339 15.57 -10.00 0.29
CA ALA A 339 14.87 -8.87 0.91
C ALA A 339 14.18 -7.97 -0.15
N TYR A 340 14.85 -7.72 -1.27
CA TYR A 340 14.25 -6.99 -2.38
C TYR A 340 13.05 -7.74 -2.97
N ARG A 341 13.21 -9.03 -3.29
CA ARG A 341 12.12 -9.84 -3.86
C ARG A 341 10.90 -9.85 -2.94
N GLU A 342 11.12 -10.03 -1.64
CA GLU A 342 10.04 -10.06 -0.66
C GLU A 342 9.36 -8.69 -0.51
N ARG A 343 10.13 -7.60 -0.42
CA ARG A 343 9.58 -6.22 -0.42
C ARG A 343 8.69 -6.00 -1.65
N LYS A 344 9.16 -6.37 -2.84
CA LYS A 344 8.38 -6.19 -4.08
C LYS A 344 7.13 -7.08 -4.12
N ARG A 345 7.21 -8.30 -3.60
CA ARG A 345 6.05 -9.18 -3.45
C ARG A 345 5.01 -8.56 -2.50
N MET A 346 5.44 -8.07 -1.33
CA MET A 346 4.54 -7.41 -0.38
C MET A 346 3.84 -6.19 -1.00
N LEU A 347 4.56 -5.34 -1.71
CA LEU A 347 3.97 -4.18 -2.39
C LEU A 347 2.92 -4.59 -3.44
N ARG A 348 3.20 -5.63 -4.24
CA ARG A 348 2.28 -6.10 -5.28
C ARG A 348 1.06 -6.85 -4.74
N GLU A 349 1.20 -7.56 -3.62
CA GLU A 349 0.16 -8.44 -3.11
C GLU A 349 -0.63 -7.85 -1.95
N TYR A 350 0.03 -7.07 -1.08
CA TYR A 350 -0.52 -6.62 0.20
C TYR A 350 -0.64 -5.10 0.36
N SER A 351 -0.30 -4.29 -0.65
CA SER A 351 -0.66 -2.87 -0.59
C SER A 351 -2.19 -2.70 -0.73
N TRP A 352 -2.79 -1.76 0.00
CA TRP A 352 -4.23 -1.51 -0.09
C TRP A 352 -4.72 -1.22 -1.52
N PRO A 353 -4.01 -0.47 -2.37
CA PRO A 353 -4.41 -0.33 -3.78
C PRO A 353 -4.45 -1.67 -4.53
N SER A 354 -3.52 -2.58 -4.24
CA SER A 354 -3.49 -3.92 -4.85
C SER A 354 -4.63 -4.80 -4.34
N ILE A 355 -4.88 -4.79 -3.03
CA ILE A 355 -6.01 -5.48 -2.40
C ILE A 355 -7.34 -4.96 -2.96
N TYR A 356 -7.48 -3.64 -3.13
CA TYR A 356 -8.68 -3.08 -3.71
C TYR A 356 -8.94 -3.61 -5.12
N ARG A 357 -7.98 -3.46 -6.02
CA ARG A 357 -8.14 -3.91 -7.40
C ARG A 357 -8.43 -5.41 -7.53
N ARG A 358 -7.74 -6.24 -6.75
CA ARG A 358 -7.83 -7.70 -6.87
C ARG A 358 -9.01 -8.33 -6.13
N HIS A 359 -9.44 -7.72 -5.03
CA HIS A 359 -10.36 -8.35 -4.12
C HIS A 359 -11.57 -7.49 -3.74
N LEU A 360 -11.34 -6.21 -3.35
CA LEU A 360 -12.42 -5.37 -2.84
C LEU A 360 -13.34 -4.90 -3.97
N ALA A 361 -12.82 -4.43 -5.09
CA ALA A 361 -13.63 -4.00 -6.21
C ALA A 361 -14.51 -5.14 -6.77
N PRO A 362 -14.00 -6.37 -7.00
CA PRO A 362 -14.84 -7.51 -7.34
C PRO A 362 -15.88 -7.87 -6.26
N LEU A 363 -15.51 -7.82 -4.97
CA LEU A 363 -16.44 -8.05 -3.88
C LEU A 363 -17.61 -7.05 -3.90
N LEU A 364 -17.32 -5.76 -4.03
CA LEU A 364 -18.31 -4.70 -4.10
C LEU A 364 -19.24 -4.87 -5.31
N ALA A 365 -18.69 -5.28 -6.46
CA ALA A 365 -19.45 -5.55 -7.68
C ALA A 365 -20.28 -6.86 -7.63
N GLY A 366 -20.15 -7.67 -6.57
CA GLY A 366 -20.82 -8.97 -6.49
C GLY A 366 -20.24 -10.03 -7.43
N THR A 367 -18.98 -9.88 -7.84
CA THR A 367 -18.28 -10.81 -8.74
C THR A 367 -17.15 -11.55 -8.02
N ASP A 368 -16.69 -12.66 -8.60
CA ASP A 368 -15.43 -13.30 -8.19
C ASP A 368 -14.21 -12.54 -8.76
N PRO A 369 -12.98 -12.88 -8.35
CA PRO A 369 -11.77 -12.23 -8.89
C PRO A 369 -11.56 -12.44 -10.41
N SER A 370 -12.29 -13.36 -11.05
CA SER A 370 -12.29 -13.56 -12.49
C SER A 370 -13.37 -12.76 -13.24
N GLY A 371 -14.17 -11.96 -12.48
CA GLY A 371 -15.27 -11.15 -13.02
C GLY A 371 -16.57 -11.90 -13.25
N ARG A 372 -16.71 -13.15 -12.76
CA ARG A 372 -17.95 -13.91 -12.87
C ARG A 372 -18.90 -13.53 -11.73
N THR A 373 -20.15 -13.24 -12.05
CA THR A 373 -21.19 -12.99 -11.03
C THR A 373 -21.32 -14.21 -10.12
N ILE A 374 -21.35 -13.98 -8.83
CA ILE A 374 -21.54 -15.03 -7.84
C ILE A 374 -23.06 -15.19 -7.63
N PRO A 375 -23.56 -16.41 -7.73
CA PRO A 375 -25.00 -16.69 -7.55
C PRO A 375 -25.51 -16.39 -6.16
#